data_1b6224706cc7e2a12cb934fb109439a8
#
_entry.id   1b6224706cc7e2a12cb934fb109439a8
#
_cell.length_a   1.000
_cell.length_b   1.000
_cell.length_c   1.000
_cell.angle_alpha   90.00
_cell.angle_beta   90.00
_cell.angle_gamma   90.00
#
_symmetry.space_group_name_H-M   'P 1'
#
loop_
_entity.id
_entity.type
_entity.pdbx_description
1 polymer ?
#
loop_
_entity_poly.entity_id
_entity_poly.type
_entity_poly.pdbx_seq_one_letter_code
_entity_poly.pdbx_strand_id
1 'polypeptide(L)'
;MKPLLSIIIPVYQVADYLDRCLQSVRAGGVEAMEVWLIDDASTDESADICKQWVAADERFHLLRHSQNKGLSAARNTGLDYAQGKYVCFVDSDDFLDPNTLQEQVKLLEANSDVNVVEYPMSINEGSPHLHHLLSFSEEQVLSFPEWLVQDGCGHSYACNKVFRRSLWNGIRFPKGVYFEDLHTIPTVLHRAGKMLTATHGCYHYLYHAGSISRVPDCKHLSHLLQGQHKAYRLLCDVLGTNHSATQYLYMQMANTQISLLAQHGAIIMPYRKIFLCCLYKHTKATPMMMVKGLFNNMIGLKYMYLWSRLMPKK
;
A
#
# COMPACT_ATOMS: atom_id res chain seq x y z
N MET A 1 8.52 13.72 26.99
CA MET A 1 9.57 13.72 25.92
C MET A 1 8.87 13.82 24.56
N LYS A 2 9.48 14.45 23.55
CA LYS A 2 8.88 14.43 22.21
C LYS A 2 9.00 13.01 21.63
N PRO A 3 7.93 12.42 21.09
CA PRO A 3 7.99 11.05 20.55
C PRO A 3 8.93 10.96 19.35
N LEU A 4 9.61 9.83 19.21
CA LEU A 4 10.44 9.51 18.06
C LEU A 4 9.58 8.95 16.92
N LEU A 5 8.61 8.08 17.23
CA LEU A 5 7.74 7.43 16.27
C LEU A 5 6.27 7.69 16.62
N SER A 6 5.48 8.13 15.64
CA SER A 6 4.01 8.13 15.71
C SER A 6 3.47 6.92 14.94
N ILE A 7 2.68 6.10 15.59
CA ILE A 7 2.01 4.94 14.99
C ILE A 7 0.53 5.28 14.84
N ILE A 8 0.00 5.22 13.62
CA ILE A 8 -1.39 5.55 13.31
C ILE A 8 -2.14 4.26 13.02
N ILE A 9 -3.18 4.00 13.81
CA ILE A 9 -3.99 2.78 13.73
C ILE A 9 -5.45 3.17 13.49
N PRO A 10 -5.95 3.07 12.25
CA PRO A 10 -7.38 3.18 11.96
C PRO A 10 -8.13 2.00 12.57
N VAL A 11 -9.24 2.25 13.26
CA VAL A 11 -10.03 1.22 13.93
C VAL A 11 -11.49 1.33 13.46
N TYR A 12 -12.03 0.23 12.91
CA TYR A 12 -13.45 0.12 12.56
C TYR A 12 -13.91 -1.32 12.48
N GLN A 13 -14.78 -1.75 13.42
CA GLN A 13 -15.41 -3.09 13.45
C GLN A 13 -14.36 -4.24 13.43
N VAL A 14 -13.37 -4.20 14.34
CA VAL A 14 -12.20 -5.11 14.38
C VAL A 14 -11.94 -5.69 15.77
N ALA A 15 -12.97 -5.79 16.63
CA ALA A 15 -12.82 -6.24 18.00
C ALA A 15 -12.05 -7.56 18.15
N ASP A 16 -12.27 -8.52 17.23
CA ASP A 16 -11.64 -9.85 17.26
C ASP A 16 -10.12 -9.81 17.01
N TYR A 17 -9.58 -8.75 16.39
CA TYR A 17 -8.19 -8.64 15.96
C TYR A 17 -7.40 -7.59 16.72
N LEU A 18 -8.08 -6.55 17.19
CA LEU A 18 -7.48 -5.31 17.69
C LEU A 18 -6.50 -5.54 18.84
N ASP A 19 -6.84 -6.36 19.83
CA ASP A 19 -5.96 -6.60 20.98
C ASP A 19 -4.61 -7.21 20.57
N ARG A 20 -4.62 -8.19 19.65
CA ARG A 20 -3.39 -8.76 19.08
C ARG A 20 -2.56 -7.73 18.34
N CYS A 21 -3.20 -6.88 17.53
CA CYS A 21 -2.55 -5.77 16.83
C CYS A 21 -1.82 -4.87 17.82
N LEU A 22 -2.51 -4.38 18.84
CA LEU A 22 -1.96 -3.45 19.82
C LEU A 22 -0.85 -4.09 20.68
N GLN A 23 -0.96 -5.37 21.03
CA GLN A 23 0.12 -6.12 21.68
C GLN A 23 1.37 -6.18 20.81
N SER A 24 1.22 -6.44 19.50
CA SER A 24 2.33 -6.49 18.56
C SER A 24 3.00 -5.12 18.37
N VAL A 25 2.21 -4.04 18.32
CA VAL A 25 2.71 -2.67 18.24
C VAL A 25 3.53 -2.33 19.50
N ARG A 26 3.04 -2.69 20.69
CA ARG A 26 3.78 -2.51 21.95
C ARG A 26 5.09 -3.32 21.96
N ALA A 27 5.06 -4.54 21.41
CA ALA A 27 6.24 -5.40 21.25
C ALA A 27 7.17 -4.94 20.12
N GLY A 28 6.80 -3.98 19.30
CA GLY A 28 7.60 -3.39 18.21
C GLY A 28 8.88 -2.68 18.68
N GLY A 29 9.07 -2.52 20.01
CA GLY A 29 10.34 -2.21 20.66
C GLY A 29 10.73 -0.73 20.73
N VAL A 30 9.92 0.21 20.26
CA VAL A 30 10.20 1.66 20.32
C VAL A 30 9.66 2.24 21.63
N GLU A 31 10.54 2.61 22.56
CA GLU A 31 10.09 3.20 23.85
C GLU A 31 9.50 4.60 23.67
N ALA A 32 10.18 5.47 22.92
CA ALA A 32 9.75 6.85 22.65
C ALA A 32 8.74 6.90 21.49
N MET A 33 7.60 6.23 21.65
CA MET A 33 6.51 6.25 20.66
C MET A 33 5.25 6.92 21.19
N GLU A 34 4.39 7.32 20.29
CA GLU A 34 2.97 7.60 20.51
C GLU A 34 2.13 6.76 19.54
N VAL A 35 1.01 6.26 20.00
CA VAL A 35 0.07 5.44 19.22
C VAL A 35 -1.27 6.14 19.14
N TRP A 36 -1.68 6.50 17.94
CA TRP A 36 -2.96 7.14 17.67
C TRP A 36 -3.98 6.12 17.18
N LEU A 37 -4.89 5.70 18.07
CA LEU A 37 -6.05 4.88 17.75
C LEU A 37 -7.15 5.79 17.21
N ILE A 38 -7.51 5.64 15.93
CA ILE A 38 -8.55 6.46 15.31
C ILE A 38 -9.80 5.60 15.11
N ASP A 39 -10.69 5.61 16.08
CA ASP A 39 -11.96 4.88 16.01
C ASP A 39 -12.93 5.59 15.06
N ASP A 40 -13.18 4.99 13.92
CA ASP A 40 -14.05 5.52 12.85
C ASP A 40 -15.52 5.19 13.10
N ALA A 41 -16.00 5.43 14.33
CA ALA A 41 -17.35 5.19 14.83
C ALA A 41 -17.74 3.70 14.86
N SER A 42 -16.88 2.84 15.41
CA SER A 42 -17.19 1.42 15.63
C SER A 42 -18.42 1.24 16.51
N THR A 43 -19.20 0.22 16.21
CA THR A 43 -20.41 -0.18 16.97
C THR A 43 -20.26 -1.51 17.70
N ASP A 44 -19.14 -2.20 17.47
CA ASP A 44 -18.71 -3.40 18.19
C ASP A 44 -17.85 -3.01 19.43
N GLU A 45 -17.20 -3.98 20.06
CA GLU A 45 -16.37 -3.78 21.25
C GLU A 45 -15.04 -3.06 20.97
N SER A 46 -14.70 -2.74 19.71
CA SER A 46 -13.43 -2.09 19.34
C SER A 46 -13.16 -0.80 20.12
N ALA A 47 -14.20 0.05 20.29
CA ALA A 47 -14.08 1.30 21.04
C ALA A 47 -13.73 1.08 22.52
N ASP A 48 -14.25 0.03 23.14
CA ASP A 48 -13.99 -0.28 24.55
C ASP A 48 -12.60 -0.90 24.73
N ILE A 49 -12.14 -1.72 23.79
CA ILE A 49 -10.74 -2.21 23.73
C ILE A 49 -9.78 -1.01 23.64
N CYS A 50 -10.04 -0.05 22.74
CA CYS A 50 -9.22 1.17 22.64
C CYS A 50 -9.12 1.93 23.96
N LYS A 51 -10.25 2.12 24.69
CA LYS A 51 -10.28 2.79 26.00
C LYS A 51 -9.44 2.05 27.04
N GLN A 52 -9.51 0.72 27.06
CA GLN A 52 -8.71 -0.10 27.97
C GLN A 52 -7.20 0.08 27.73
N TRP A 53 -6.78 0.10 26.46
CA TRP A 53 -5.38 0.31 26.10
C TRP A 53 -4.88 1.71 26.48
N VAL A 54 -5.69 2.76 26.25
CA VAL A 54 -5.35 4.14 26.65
C VAL A 54 -5.25 4.28 28.17
N ALA A 55 -6.09 3.56 28.93
CA ALA A 55 -6.02 3.57 30.38
C ALA A 55 -4.81 2.80 30.93
N ALA A 56 -4.31 1.79 30.20
CA ALA A 56 -3.23 0.92 30.63
C ALA A 56 -1.82 1.43 30.24
N ASP A 57 -1.71 2.24 29.16
CA ASP A 57 -0.41 2.71 28.63
C ASP A 57 -0.56 4.14 28.11
N GLU A 58 0.12 5.10 28.74
CA GLU A 58 0.05 6.55 28.43
C GLU A 58 0.51 6.91 27.00
N ARG A 59 1.22 6.01 26.33
CA ARG A 59 1.66 6.21 24.94
C ARG A 59 0.52 6.05 23.93
N PHE A 60 -0.60 5.43 24.33
CA PHE A 60 -1.76 5.25 23.49
C PHE A 60 -2.76 6.38 23.67
N HIS A 61 -3.25 6.89 22.56
CA HIS A 61 -4.22 7.99 22.49
C HIS A 61 -5.40 7.56 21.61
N LEU A 62 -6.61 7.93 22.01
CA LEU A 62 -7.84 7.62 21.27
C LEU A 62 -8.49 8.89 20.73
N LEU A 63 -8.77 8.88 19.43
CA LEU A 63 -9.68 9.84 18.80
C LEU A 63 -10.83 9.07 18.18
N ARG A 64 -12.06 9.55 18.40
CA ARG A 64 -13.26 8.93 17.84
C ARG A 64 -13.96 9.88 16.88
N HIS A 65 -14.26 9.40 15.68
CA HIS A 65 -15.12 10.12 14.74
C HIS A 65 -16.60 10.02 15.20
N SER A 66 -17.40 11.04 14.91
CA SER A 66 -18.84 11.04 15.19
C SER A 66 -19.65 10.11 14.26
N GLN A 67 -19.09 9.76 13.10
CA GLN A 67 -19.64 8.83 12.12
C GLN A 67 -18.50 8.20 11.33
N ASN A 68 -18.74 7.07 10.66
CA ASN A 68 -17.76 6.44 9.77
C ASN A 68 -17.42 7.38 8.62
N LYS A 69 -16.13 7.72 8.47
CA LYS A 69 -15.55 8.58 7.41
C LYS A 69 -14.63 7.82 6.48
N GLY A 70 -14.36 6.54 6.77
CA GLY A 70 -13.52 5.62 6.01
C GLY A 70 -12.02 5.71 6.34
N LEU A 71 -11.29 4.66 5.94
CA LEU A 71 -9.88 4.40 6.23
C LEU A 71 -8.97 5.61 5.97
N SER A 72 -9.08 6.23 4.78
CA SER A 72 -8.32 7.44 4.43
C SER A 72 -8.53 8.59 5.40
N ALA A 73 -9.77 8.80 5.87
CA ALA A 73 -10.07 9.86 6.82
C ALA A 73 -9.46 9.57 8.20
N ALA A 74 -9.51 8.33 8.65
CA ALA A 74 -8.89 7.90 9.89
C ALA A 74 -7.37 8.06 9.86
N ARG A 75 -6.68 7.58 8.81
CA ARG A 75 -5.23 7.79 8.63
C ARG A 75 -4.88 9.28 8.58
N ASN A 76 -5.66 10.10 7.88
CA ASN A 76 -5.43 11.56 7.82
C ASN A 76 -5.61 12.23 9.18
N THR A 77 -6.62 11.83 9.95
CA THR A 77 -6.81 12.32 11.32
C THR A 77 -5.58 11.99 12.19
N GLY A 78 -5.07 10.76 12.12
CA GLY A 78 -3.84 10.39 12.82
C GLY A 78 -2.62 11.22 12.39
N LEU A 79 -2.47 11.49 11.08
CA LEU A 79 -1.41 12.38 10.57
C LEU A 79 -1.48 13.81 11.11
N ASP A 80 -2.69 14.33 11.33
CA ASP A 80 -2.90 15.69 11.86
C ASP A 80 -2.47 15.81 13.32
N TYR A 81 -2.50 14.72 14.10
CA TYR A 81 -2.09 14.68 15.50
C TYR A 81 -0.67 14.16 15.72
N ALA A 82 -0.09 13.45 14.77
CA ALA A 82 1.25 12.87 14.85
C ALA A 82 2.33 13.93 15.13
N GLN A 83 3.14 13.71 16.17
CA GLN A 83 4.23 14.61 16.60
C GLN A 83 5.61 14.00 16.45
N GLY A 84 5.71 12.68 16.25
CA GLY A 84 6.96 11.96 16.10
C GLY A 84 7.85 12.49 14.98
N LYS A 85 9.14 12.23 15.07
CA LYS A 85 10.10 12.48 13.98
C LYS A 85 9.75 11.60 12.79
N TYR A 86 9.30 10.39 13.06
CA TYR A 86 8.86 9.38 12.08
C TYR A 86 7.38 9.07 12.25
N VAL A 87 6.77 8.49 11.23
CA VAL A 87 5.39 8.00 11.23
C VAL A 87 5.29 6.68 10.49
N CYS A 88 4.47 5.77 11.00
CA CYS A 88 4.04 4.56 10.31
C CYS A 88 2.53 4.32 10.49
N PHE A 89 2.00 3.43 9.66
CA PHE A 89 0.60 3.02 9.70
C PHE A 89 0.55 1.52 10.00
N VAL A 90 -0.39 1.11 10.84
CA VAL A 90 -0.67 -0.30 11.13
C VAL A 90 -2.18 -0.48 11.02
N ASP A 91 -2.63 -1.42 10.19
CA ASP A 91 -4.03 -1.73 10.06
C ASP A 91 -4.46 -2.60 11.27
N SER A 92 -5.61 -2.33 11.84
CA SER A 92 -6.01 -2.84 13.16
C SER A 92 -6.36 -4.34 13.19
N ASP A 93 -6.48 -4.98 12.04
CA ASP A 93 -6.67 -6.41 11.84
C ASP A 93 -5.37 -7.19 11.64
N ASP A 94 -4.24 -6.48 11.46
CA ASP A 94 -2.90 -7.01 11.20
C ASP A 94 -2.01 -7.05 12.46
N PHE A 95 -0.77 -7.54 12.33
CA PHE A 95 0.21 -7.54 13.41
C PHE A 95 1.66 -7.50 12.90
N LEU A 96 2.58 -7.23 13.82
CA LEU A 96 4.03 -7.11 13.58
C LEU A 96 4.80 -8.19 14.33
N ASP A 97 5.94 -8.61 13.79
CA ASP A 97 6.93 -9.35 14.58
C ASP A 97 7.54 -8.45 15.68
N PRO A 98 7.97 -9.03 16.80
CA PRO A 98 8.65 -8.28 17.87
C PRO A 98 9.86 -7.49 17.33
N ASN A 99 10.09 -6.29 17.90
CA ASN A 99 11.16 -5.36 17.55
C ASN A 99 11.15 -4.81 16.10
N THR A 100 10.18 -5.17 15.27
CA THR A 100 10.12 -4.70 13.88
C THR A 100 10.27 -3.19 13.77
N LEU A 101 9.48 -2.41 14.51
CA LEU A 101 9.51 -0.95 14.40
C LEU A 101 10.83 -0.35 14.93
N GLN A 102 11.41 -0.96 15.97
CA GLN A 102 12.69 -0.51 16.52
C GLN A 102 13.82 -0.64 15.50
N GLU A 103 13.88 -1.76 14.78
CA GLU A 103 14.91 -1.98 13.75
C GLU A 103 14.76 -0.95 12.60
N GLN A 104 13.53 -0.68 12.13
CA GLN A 104 13.31 0.28 11.06
C GLN A 104 13.67 1.72 11.49
N VAL A 105 13.36 2.09 12.72
CA VAL A 105 13.74 3.40 13.26
C VAL A 105 15.26 3.53 13.39
N LYS A 106 15.97 2.48 13.85
CA LYS A 106 17.43 2.46 13.89
C LYS A 106 18.05 2.68 12.50
N LEU A 107 17.50 2.04 11.47
CA LEU A 107 17.97 2.23 10.09
C LEU A 107 17.80 3.68 9.62
N LEU A 108 16.65 4.33 9.94
CA LEU A 108 16.42 5.73 9.61
C LEU A 108 17.33 6.69 10.40
N GLU A 109 17.68 6.36 11.64
CA GLU A 109 18.59 7.16 12.45
C GLU A 109 20.05 7.03 11.97
N ALA A 110 20.44 5.83 11.51
CA ALA A 110 21.78 5.55 11.00
C ALA A 110 22.00 6.14 9.59
N ASN A 111 20.94 6.34 8.79
CA ASN A 111 21.02 6.81 7.40
C ASN A 111 20.29 8.15 7.24
N SER A 112 20.99 9.27 7.49
CA SER A 112 20.39 10.61 7.52
C SER A 112 19.81 11.09 6.18
N ASP A 113 20.29 10.57 5.06
CA ASP A 113 19.85 10.87 3.70
C ASP A 113 18.70 9.98 3.21
N VAL A 114 18.34 8.96 4.00
CA VAL A 114 17.17 8.09 3.78
C VAL A 114 15.95 8.67 4.49
N ASN A 115 14.83 8.72 3.80
CA ASN A 115 13.60 9.31 4.31
C ASN A 115 12.48 8.28 4.56
N VAL A 116 12.62 7.06 4.04
CA VAL A 116 11.66 5.96 4.19
C VAL A 116 12.43 4.65 4.31
N VAL A 117 11.98 3.77 5.20
CA VAL A 117 12.37 2.37 5.20
C VAL A 117 11.16 1.52 4.82
N GLU A 118 11.33 0.62 3.88
CA GLU A 118 10.39 -0.42 3.49
C GLU A 118 10.89 -1.77 4.03
N TYR A 119 10.04 -2.54 4.69
CA TYR A 119 10.43 -3.78 5.34
C TYR A 119 9.54 -4.97 4.93
N PRO A 120 9.96 -6.22 5.19
CA PRO A 120 9.26 -7.41 4.75
C PRO A 120 7.79 -7.44 5.19
N MET A 121 6.96 -8.04 4.33
CA MET A 121 5.52 -8.19 4.56
C MET A 121 5.08 -9.60 4.15
N SER A 122 4.48 -10.32 5.08
CA SER A 122 3.83 -11.61 4.85
C SER A 122 2.35 -11.40 4.59
N ILE A 123 1.90 -11.77 3.40
CA ILE A 123 0.50 -11.65 3.00
C ILE A 123 -0.13 -13.04 3.10
N ASN A 124 -1.06 -13.21 4.05
CA ASN A 124 -1.83 -14.43 4.19
C ASN A 124 -3.17 -14.28 3.48
N GLU A 125 -3.35 -14.96 2.35
CA GLU A 125 -4.54 -14.88 1.50
C GLU A 125 -5.70 -15.77 2.01
N GLY A 126 -5.87 -15.92 3.32
CA GLY A 126 -6.99 -16.65 3.92
C GLY A 126 -6.87 -18.16 3.87
N SER A 127 -5.70 -18.69 3.49
CA SER A 127 -5.32 -20.09 3.56
C SER A 127 -3.95 -20.24 4.20
N PRO A 128 -3.75 -21.19 5.11
CA PRO A 128 -2.43 -21.47 5.69
C PRO A 128 -1.37 -21.89 4.64
N HIS A 129 -1.79 -22.15 3.40
CA HIS A 129 -0.92 -22.57 2.31
C HIS A 129 -0.67 -21.50 1.24
N LEU A 130 -1.35 -20.35 1.32
CA LEU A 130 -1.20 -19.23 0.38
C LEU A 130 -0.52 -18.06 1.10
N HIS A 131 0.80 -18.16 1.24
CA HIS A 131 1.62 -17.07 1.75
C HIS A 131 2.38 -16.43 0.59
N HIS A 132 2.17 -15.14 0.38
CA HIS A 132 3.06 -14.32 -0.43
C HIS A 132 3.96 -13.52 0.50
N LEU A 133 5.27 -13.72 0.39
CA LEU A 133 6.26 -12.96 1.16
C LEU A 133 6.89 -11.91 0.26
N LEU A 134 6.62 -10.64 0.54
CA LEU A 134 7.45 -9.54 0.06
C LEU A 134 8.69 -9.48 0.96
N SER A 135 9.84 -9.85 0.43
CA SER A 135 11.11 -9.83 1.15
C SER A 135 12.21 -9.25 0.29
N PHE A 136 13.26 -8.76 0.94
CA PHE A 136 14.42 -8.17 0.31
C PHE A 136 15.64 -9.03 0.66
N SER A 137 16.47 -9.36 -0.33
CA SER A 137 17.66 -10.22 -0.16
C SER A 137 18.80 -9.52 0.58
N GLU A 138 18.81 -8.19 0.52
CA GLU A 138 19.82 -7.34 1.16
C GLU A 138 19.24 -5.96 1.47
N GLU A 139 19.89 -5.25 2.39
CA GLU A 139 19.57 -3.84 2.63
C GLU A 139 20.11 -3.00 1.48
N GLN A 140 19.22 -2.27 0.81
CA GLN A 140 19.58 -1.41 -0.31
C GLN A 140 19.02 0.00 -0.12
N VAL A 141 19.86 1.00 -0.38
CA VAL A 141 19.38 2.37 -0.56
C VAL A 141 19.02 2.56 -2.01
N LEU A 142 17.73 2.78 -2.27
CA LEU A 142 17.17 2.98 -3.61
C LEU A 142 16.77 4.43 -3.80
N SER A 143 17.07 4.97 -4.97
CA SER A 143 16.39 6.18 -5.44
C SER A 143 14.95 5.84 -5.86
N PHE A 144 14.09 6.84 -5.96
CA PHE A 144 12.72 6.63 -6.42
C PHE A 144 12.62 5.95 -7.81
N PRO A 145 13.42 6.32 -8.83
CA PRO A 145 13.45 5.58 -10.11
C PRO A 145 13.84 4.11 -9.97
N GLU A 146 14.82 3.78 -9.13
CA GLU A 146 15.25 2.39 -8.90
C GLU A 146 14.15 1.57 -8.22
N TRP A 147 13.46 2.15 -7.23
CA TRP A 147 12.29 1.52 -6.60
C TRP A 147 11.17 1.24 -7.62
N LEU A 148 10.89 2.19 -8.52
CA LEU A 148 9.91 2.01 -9.59
C LEU A 148 10.27 0.87 -10.53
N VAL A 149 11.55 0.74 -10.89
CA VAL A 149 12.05 -0.33 -11.78
C VAL A 149 11.90 -1.71 -11.13
N GLN A 150 12.02 -1.79 -9.79
CA GLN A 150 11.81 -3.00 -9.01
C GLN A 150 10.33 -3.33 -8.73
N ASP A 151 9.40 -2.79 -9.53
CA ASP A 151 7.95 -2.96 -9.38
C ASP A 151 7.37 -2.32 -8.11
N GLY A 152 7.98 -1.25 -7.66
CA GLY A 152 7.56 -0.56 -6.44
C GLY A 152 6.07 -0.17 -6.41
N CYS A 153 5.46 0.10 -7.57
CA CYS A 153 4.01 0.36 -7.63
C CYS A 153 3.17 -0.87 -7.22
N GLY A 154 3.69 -2.09 -7.40
CA GLY A 154 3.02 -3.33 -7.00
C GLY A 154 3.01 -3.54 -5.49
N HIS A 155 3.89 -2.87 -4.75
CA HIS A 155 3.94 -2.90 -3.29
C HIS A 155 3.85 -1.49 -2.66
N SER A 156 2.95 -0.69 -3.19
CA SER A 156 2.64 0.66 -2.68
C SER A 156 1.85 0.63 -1.36
N TYR A 157 2.15 -0.31 -0.45
CA TYR A 157 1.49 -0.39 0.85
C TYR A 157 2.02 0.68 1.80
N ALA A 158 1.14 1.29 2.62
CA ALA A 158 1.56 2.22 3.67
C ALA A 158 2.04 1.48 4.93
N CYS A 159 1.50 0.29 5.19
CA CYS A 159 1.65 -0.43 6.46
C CYS A 159 3.04 -1.06 6.65
N ASN A 160 3.77 -1.43 5.58
CA ASN A 160 5.11 -1.98 5.67
C ASN A 160 6.22 -0.92 5.47
N LYS A 161 5.94 0.32 5.86
CA LYS A 161 6.90 1.43 5.71
C LYS A 161 6.93 2.32 6.94
N VAL A 162 8.13 2.80 7.29
CA VAL A 162 8.33 3.87 8.26
C VAL A 162 8.84 5.09 7.51
N PHE A 163 8.18 6.22 7.69
CA PHE A 163 8.41 7.45 6.95
C PHE A 163 8.98 8.54 7.86
N ARG A 164 9.88 9.38 7.35
CA ARG A 164 10.14 10.67 7.95
C ARG A 164 8.87 11.52 7.88
N ARG A 165 8.32 11.96 9.03
CA ARG A 165 7.00 12.60 9.12
C ARG A 165 6.85 13.82 8.21
N SER A 166 7.94 14.59 8.00
CA SER A 166 7.91 15.78 7.13
C SER A 166 7.50 15.48 5.68
N LEU A 167 7.63 14.25 5.21
CA LEU A 167 7.17 13.84 3.88
C LEU A 167 5.66 14.02 3.69
N TRP A 168 4.90 13.95 4.78
CA TRP A 168 3.44 14.06 4.77
C TRP A 168 2.91 15.50 4.80
N ASN A 169 3.80 16.51 4.84
CA ASN A 169 3.40 17.92 4.78
C ASN A 169 2.68 18.21 3.46
N GLY A 170 1.36 18.50 3.55
CA GLY A 170 0.52 18.77 2.38
C GLY A 170 0.14 17.53 1.54
N ILE A 171 0.53 16.31 1.95
CA ILE A 171 0.04 15.06 1.35
C ILE A 171 -0.95 14.40 2.32
N ARG A 172 -2.08 13.92 1.78
CA ARG A 172 -3.10 13.18 2.51
C ARG A 172 -3.67 12.07 1.63
N PHE A 173 -4.17 11.01 2.27
CA PHE A 173 -4.91 9.95 1.59
C PHE A 173 -6.23 10.49 1.02
N PRO A 174 -6.61 10.14 -0.22
CA PRO A 174 -7.85 10.59 -0.83
C PRO A 174 -9.05 9.92 -0.16
N LYS A 175 -10.04 10.70 0.26
CA LYS A 175 -11.26 10.19 0.92
C LYS A 175 -12.19 9.53 -0.09
N GLY A 176 -12.87 8.45 0.32
CA GLY A 176 -13.88 7.74 -0.48
C GLY A 176 -13.32 6.96 -1.67
N VAL A 177 -12.02 6.71 -1.69
CA VAL A 177 -11.30 5.98 -2.74
C VAL A 177 -10.76 4.67 -2.16
N TYR A 178 -10.98 3.55 -2.85
CA TYR A 178 -10.32 2.27 -2.57
C TYR A 178 -8.90 2.28 -3.13
N PHE A 179 -7.99 1.49 -2.54
CA PHE A 179 -6.57 1.46 -2.90
C PHE A 179 -5.90 2.83 -2.74
N GLU A 180 -6.27 3.54 -1.68
CA GLU A 180 -5.78 4.87 -1.32
C GLU A 180 -4.26 4.92 -1.21
N ASP A 181 -3.63 3.81 -0.86
CA ASP A 181 -2.18 3.62 -0.80
C ASP A 181 -1.55 3.81 -2.18
N LEU A 182 -2.06 3.12 -3.20
CA LEU A 182 -1.58 3.27 -4.58
C LEU A 182 -1.76 4.71 -5.10
N HIS A 183 -2.79 5.42 -4.61
CA HIS A 183 -3.02 6.82 -4.95
C HIS A 183 -2.06 7.79 -4.24
N THR A 184 -1.41 7.37 -3.14
CA THR A 184 -0.69 8.25 -2.24
C THR A 184 0.80 7.92 -2.13
N ILE A 185 1.13 6.66 -1.88
CA ILE A 185 2.50 6.22 -1.57
C ILE A 185 3.50 6.55 -2.67
N PRO A 186 3.24 6.33 -3.98
CA PRO A 186 4.20 6.72 -5.02
C PRO A 186 4.55 8.22 -4.97
N THR A 187 3.59 9.09 -4.61
CA THR A 187 3.83 10.53 -4.47
C THR A 187 4.70 10.84 -3.24
N VAL A 188 4.48 10.16 -2.12
CA VAL A 188 5.29 10.29 -0.90
C VAL A 188 6.72 9.83 -1.17
N LEU A 189 6.89 8.68 -1.83
CA LEU A 189 8.21 8.13 -2.16
C LEU A 189 8.97 8.96 -3.20
N HIS A 190 8.27 9.54 -4.17
CA HIS A 190 8.88 10.51 -5.08
C HIS A 190 9.43 11.73 -4.33
N ARG A 191 8.68 12.26 -3.35
CA ARG A 191 9.16 13.34 -2.45
C ARG A 191 10.32 12.88 -1.56
N ALA A 192 10.31 11.63 -1.13
CA ALA A 192 11.38 11.08 -0.30
C ALA A 192 12.74 11.05 -1.03
N GLY A 193 12.72 10.85 -2.33
CA GLY A 193 13.91 10.73 -3.19
C GLY A 193 14.67 9.42 -2.97
N LYS A 194 15.05 9.12 -1.72
CA LYS A 194 15.74 7.90 -1.33
C LYS A 194 14.96 7.13 -0.25
N MET A 195 14.96 5.81 -0.39
CA MET A 195 14.40 4.86 0.56
C MET A 195 15.35 3.70 0.77
N LEU A 196 15.23 3.00 1.89
CA LEU A 196 16.01 1.82 2.22
C LEU A 196 15.07 0.62 2.29
N THR A 197 15.45 -0.49 1.68
CA THR A 197 14.78 -1.78 1.86
C THR A 197 15.46 -2.55 2.98
N ALA A 198 14.71 -2.94 4.02
CA ALA A 198 15.23 -3.68 5.17
C ALA A 198 15.00 -5.19 4.99
N THR A 199 15.91 -5.98 5.57
CA THR A 199 15.83 -7.46 5.54
C THR A 199 15.23 -8.05 6.79
N HIS A 200 15.07 -7.26 7.85
CA HIS A 200 14.62 -7.68 9.19
C HIS A 200 13.28 -7.07 9.56
N GLY A 201 12.58 -7.76 10.46
CA GLY A 201 11.22 -7.44 10.86
C GLY A 201 10.21 -7.91 9.81
N CYS A 202 8.96 -8.07 10.22
CA CYS A 202 7.89 -8.46 9.29
C CYS A 202 6.56 -7.84 9.72
N TYR A 203 5.82 -7.39 8.73
CA TYR A 203 4.41 -7.05 8.82
C TYR A 203 3.57 -8.24 8.38
N HIS A 204 2.58 -8.64 9.16
CA HIS A 204 1.68 -9.74 8.84
C HIS A 204 0.32 -9.21 8.44
N TYR A 205 0.07 -9.18 7.13
CA TYR A 205 -1.23 -8.86 6.57
C TYR A 205 -2.15 -10.08 6.64
N LEU A 206 -3.28 -9.94 7.32
CA LEU A 206 -4.26 -11.00 7.47
C LEU A 206 -5.45 -10.79 6.55
N TYR A 207 -5.66 -11.76 5.68
CA TYR A 207 -6.84 -11.80 4.85
C TYR A 207 -7.97 -12.53 5.58
N HIS A 208 -9.11 -11.87 5.77
CA HIS A 208 -10.29 -12.43 6.41
C HIS A 208 -11.58 -12.10 5.64
N ALA A 209 -12.73 -12.65 6.09
CA ALA A 209 -14.01 -12.50 5.39
C ALA A 209 -14.47 -11.05 5.20
N GLY A 210 -14.04 -10.13 6.09
CA GLY A 210 -14.34 -8.69 6.05
C GLY A 210 -13.36 -7.84 5.23
N SER A 211 -12.28 -8.43 4.69
CA SER A 211 -11.26 -7.66 3.94
C SER A 211 -11.84 -6.98 2.71
N ILE A 212 -11.56 -5.68 2.55
CA ILE A 212 -12.10 -4.81 1.48
C ILE A 212 -11.69 -5.32 0.08
N SER A 213 -10.55 -5.99 -0.05
CA SER A 213 -9.99 -6.46 -1.32
C SER A 213 -10.64 -7.75 -1.88
N ARG A 214 -11.62 -8.35 -1.18
CA ARG A 214 -12.11 -9.70 -1.45
C ARG A 214 -12.86 -9.90 -2.76
N VAL A 215 -13.72 -8.97 -3.16
CA VAL A 215 -14.48 -9.03 -4.41
C VAL A 215 -14.53 -7.64 -5.05
N PRO A 216 -13.69 -7.39 -6.06
CA PRO A 216 -13.67 -6.08 -6.71
C PRO A 216 -14.94 -5.88 -7.54
N ASP A 217 -15.78 -4.94 -7.15
CA ASP A 217 -16.87 -4.40 -7.97
C ASP A 217 -16.37 -3.34 -8.96
N CYS A 218 -17.29 -2.74 -9.72
CA CYS A 218 -16.96 -1.69 -10.68
C CYS A 218 -16.24 -0.50 -10.04
N LYS A 219 -16.63 -0.11 -8.83
CA LYS A 219 -16.02 1.02 -8.11
C LYS A 219 -14.59 0.68 -7.69
N HIS A 220 -14.36 -0.53 -7.18
CA HIS A 220 -13.02 -1.01 -6.84
C HIS A 220 -12.10 -1.02 -8.07
N LEU A 221 -12.53 -1.63 -9.17
CA LEU A 221 -11.75 -1.69 -10.41
C LEU A 221 -11.48 -0.29 -10.99
N SER A 222 -12.46 0.61 -10.92
CA SER A 222 -12.30 2.00 -11.38
C SER A 222 -11.26 2.75 -10.55
N HIS A 223 -11.31 2.65 -9.21
CA HIS A 223 -10.35 3.29 -8.32
C HIS A 223 -8.94 2.69 -8.47
N LEU A 224 -8.83 1.35 -8.59
CA LEU A 224 -7.57 0.68 -8.88
C LEU A 224 -6.95 1.23 -10.16
N LEU A 225 -7.73 1.31 -11.26
CA LEU A 225 -7.27 1.81 -12.55
C LEU A 225 -6.85 3.28 -12.48
N GLN A 226 -7.57 4.11 -11.74
CA GLN A 226 -7.20 5.52 -11.53
C GLN A 226 -5.89 5.64 -10.75
N GLY A 227 -5.69 4.83 -9.70
CA GLY A 227 -4.42 4.77 -8.95
C GLY A 227 -3.25 4.32 -9.83
N GLN A 228 -3.44 3.23 -10.58
CA GLN A 228 -2.46 2.75 -11.56
C GLN A 228 -2.14 3.82 -12.62
N HIS A 229 -3.15 4.56 -13.11
CA HIS A 229 -2.94 5.63 -14.09
C HIS A 229 -2.12 6.79 -13.50
N LYS A 230 -2.37 7.15 -12.24
CA LYS A 230 -1.57 8.17 -11.55
C LYS A 230 -0.11 7.73 -11.40
N ALA A 231 0.12 6.50 -10.96
CA ALA A 231 1.45 5.90 -10.87
C ALA A 231 2.13 5.82 -12.25
N TYR A 232 1.39 5.40 -13.29
CA TYR A 232 1.87 5.35 -14.67
C TYR A 232 2.34 6.70 -15.18
N ARG A 233 1.59 7.77 -14.93
CA ARG A 233 2.02 9.13 -15.30
C ARG A 233 3.32 9.50 -14.63
N LEU A 234 3.44 9.22 -13.34
CA LEU A 234 4.66 9.47 -12.57
C LEU A 234 5.87 8.68 -13.15
N LEU A 235 5.66 7.41 -13.54
CA LEU A 235 6.68 6.61 -14.24
C LEU A 235 7.08 7.24 -15.58
N CYS A 236 6.09 7.70 -16.36
CA CYS A 236 6.37 8.36 -17.63
C CYS A 236 7.23 9.61 -17.45
N ASP A 237 6.93 10.41 -16.42
CA ASP A 237 7.65 11.65 -16.12
C ASP A 237 9.09 11.37 -15.67
N VAL A 238 9.32 10.28 -14.93
CA VAL A 238 10.64 9.93 -14.34
C VAL A 238 11.48 9.07 -15.27
N LEU A 239 10.90 8.04 -15.88
CA LEU A 239 11.62 7.01 -16.67
C LEU A 239 11.38 7.10 -18.18
N GLY A 240 10.37 7.87 -18.59
CA GLY A 240 9.92 7.91 -19.97
C GLY A 240 8.95 6.80 -20.35
N THR A 241 8.18 7.03 -21.41
CA THR A 241 7.10 6.13 -21.86
C THR A 241 7.62 4.78 -22.38
N ASN A 242 8.85 4.71 -22.90
CA ASN A 242 9.42 3.51 -23.50
C ASN A 242 10.20 2.64 -22.51
N HIS A 243 10.32 3.04 -21.25
CA HIS A 243 11.01 2.25 -20.24
C HIS A 243 10.26 0.94 -19.93
N SER A 244 10.99 -0.14 -19.62
CA SER A 244 10.40 -1.47 -19.36
C SER A 244 9.38 -1.46 -18.24
N ALA A 245 9.67 -0.78 -17.10
CA ALA A 245 8.76 -0.65 -15.98
C ALA A 245 7.48 0.13 -16.36
N THR A 246 7.60 1.18 -17.17
CA THR A 246 6.45 1.95 -17.66
C THR A 246 5.55 1.08 -18.56
N GLN A 247 6.15 0.29 -19.44
CA GLN A 247 5.42 -0.63 -20.31
C GLN A 247 4.76 -1.77 -19.53
N TYR A 248 5.43 -2.29 -18.49
CA TYR A 248 4.89 -3.30 -17.59
C TYR A 248 3.65 -2.79 -16.84
N LEU A 249 3.74 -1.61 -16.21
CA LEU A 249 2.61 -1.02 -15.51
C LEU A 249 1.45 -0.70 -16.47
N TYR A 250 1.74 -0.26 -17.71
CA TYR A 250 0.70 -0.08 -18.71
C TYR A 250 -0.05 -1.39 -19.01
N MET A 251 0.65 -2.53 -19.07
CA MET A 251 0.02 -3.83 -19.25
C MET A 251 -0.84 -4.24 -18.06
N GLN A 252 -0.42 -3.93 -16.82
CA GLN A 252 -1.26 -4.14 -15.64
C GLN A 252 -2.54 -3.32 -15.72
N MET A 253 -2.43 -2.04 -16.08
CA MET A 253 -3.58 -1.16 -16.32
C MET A 253 -4.51 -1.71 -17.40
N ALA A 254 -3.96 -2.22 -18.51
CA ALA A 254 -4.75 -2.82 -19.58
C ALA A 254 -5.53 -4.06 -19.09
N ASN A 255 -4.94 -4.91 -18.25
CA ASN A 255 -5.63 -6.04 -17.63
C ASN A 255 -6.80 -5.56 -16.73
N THR A 256 -6.58 -4.55 -15.89
CA THR A 256 -7.64 -3.95 -15.04
C THR A 256 -8.75 -3.35 -15.91
N GLN A 257 -8.40 -2.65 -16.99
CA GLN A 257 -9.37 -2.09 -17.93
C GLN A 257 -10.19 -3.18 -18.65
N ILE A 258 -9.57 -4.29 -19.03
CA ILE A 258 -10.27 -5.43 -19.65
C ILE A 258 -11.26 -6.04 -18.65
N SER A 259 -10.87 -6.19 -17.38
CA SER A 259 -11.76 -6.68 -16.33
C SER A 259 -12.95 -5.74 -16.11
N LEU A 260 -12.72 -4.43 -16.12
CA LEU A 260 -13.75 -3.42 -15.99
C LEU A 260 -14.73 -3.45 -17.18
N LEU A 261 -14.21 -3.58 -18.41
CA LEU A 261 -15.03 -3.76 -19.62
C LEU A 261 -15.86 -5.03 -19.56
N ALA A 262 -15.26 -6.14 -19.11
CA ALA A 262 -15.92 -7.43 -19.05
C ALA A 262 -17.11 -7.46 -18.08
N GLN A 263 -16.98 -6.74 -16.97
CA GLN A 263 -17.98 -6.72 -15.90
C GLN A 263 -19.01 -5.58 -16.07
N HIS A 264 -18.58 -4.42 -16.59
CA HIS A 264 -19.34 -3.17 -16.48
C HIS A 264 -19.42 -2.36 -17.77
N GLY A 265 -18.82 -2.81 -18.87
CA GLY A 265 -18.88 -2.13 -20.16
C GLY A 265 -18.19 -0.76 -20.24
N ALA A 266 -17.39 -0.39 -19.23
CA ALA A 266 -16.76 0.94 -19.13
C ALA A 266 -15.32 0.96 -19.66
N ILE A 267 -14.95 2.06 -20.35
CA ILE A 267 -13.55 2.35 -20.76
C ILE A 267 -13.13 3.66 -20.09
N ILE A 268 -12.07 3.62 -19.28
CA ILE A 268 -11.58 4.77 -18.53
C ILE A 268 -10.17 5.18 -18.97
N MET A 269 -9.30 4.22 -19.32
CA MET A 269 -7.92 4.54 -19.68
C MET A 269 -7.77 4.86 -21.19
N PRO A 270 -6.88 5.80 -21.54
CA PRO A 270 -6.54 6.06 -22.94
C PRO A 270 -5.77 4.88 -23.56
N TYR A 271 -6.04 4.61 -24.83
CA TYR A 271 -5.24 3.67 -25.61
C TYR A 271 -3.82 4.19 -25.82
N ARG A 272 -2.84 3.31 -25.65
CA ARG A 272 -1.44 3.55 -26.03
C ARG A 272 -0.84 2.31 -26.69
N LYS A 273 0.06 2.55 -27.64
CA LYS A 273 0.86 1.48 -28.23
C LYS A 273 1.88 0.94 -27.24
N ILE A 274 2.01 -0.38 -27.17
CA ILE A 274 2.98 -1.05 -26.31
C ILE A 274 4.25 -1.34 -27.11
N PHE A 275 5.38 -0.95 -26.55
CA PHE A 275 6.68 -1.27 -27.11
C PHE A 275 7.14 -2.62 -26.58
N LEU A 276 6.82 -3.70 -27.30
CA LEU A 276 7.07 -5.08 -26.87
C LEU A 276 8.53 -5.36 -26.53
N CYS A 277 9.48 -4.80 -27.29
CA CYS A 277 10.92 -4.93 -27.02
C CYS A 277 11.31 -4.31 -25.66
N CYS A 278 10.63 -3.26 -25.23
CA CYS A 278 10.84 -2.65 -23.90
C CYS A 278 10.17 -3.47 -22.81
N LEU A 279 8.92 -3.94 -23.04
CA LEU A 279 8.21 -4.80 -22.11
C LEU A 279 8.98 -6.10 -21.81
N TYR A 280 9.54 -6.74 -22.84
CA TYR A 280 10.32 -7.99 -22.69
C TYR A 280 11.53 -7.84 -21.75
N LYS A 281 12.09 -6.65 -21.65
CA LYS A 281 13.24 -6.38 -20.74
C LYS A 281 12.84 -6.34 -19.27
N HIS A 282 11.55 -6.30 -18.93
CA HIS A 282 11.10 -6.28 -17.56
C HIS A 282 11.12 -7.69 -16.94
N THR A 283 11.74 -7.85 -15.77
CA THR A 283 11.93 -9.16 -15.11
C THR A 283 10.63 -9.91 -14.81
N LYS A 284 9.53 -9.20 -14.56
CA LYS A 284 8.19 -9.77 -14.31
C LYS A 284 7.34 -9.93 -15.59
N ALA A 285 7.86 -9.62 -16.78
CA ALA A 285 7.11 -9.79 -18.02
C ALA A 285 6.94 -11.28 -18.36
N THR A 286 5.71 -11.68 -18.65
CA THR A 286 5.39 -13.07 -19.04
C THR A 286 5.12 -13.20 -20.53
N PRO A 287 5.30 -14.39 -21.13
CA PRO A 287 4.93 -14.62 -22.54
C PRO A 287 3.48 -14.21 -22.84
N MET A 288 2.55 -14.46 -21.90
CA MET A 288 1.15 -14.07 -22.06
C MET A 288 0.99 -12.54 -22.13
N MET A 289 1.78 -11.77 -21.38
CA MET A 289 1.79 -10.30 -21.46
C MET A 289 2.29 -9.83 -22.85
N MET A 290 3.28 -10.51 -23.41
CA MET A 290 3.78 -10.20 -24.76
C MET A 290 2.68 -10.42 -25.81
N VAL A 291 1.97 -11.55 -25.74
CA VAL A 291 0.84 -11.85 -26.63
C VAL A 291 -0.27 -10.81 -26.47
N LYS A 292 -0.67 -10.48 -25.24
CA LYS A 292 -1.67 -9.42 -24.96
C LYS A 292 -1.21 -8.07 -25.48
N GLY A 293 0.08 -7.73 -25.35
CA GLY A 293 0.66 -6.49 -25.86
C GLY A 293 0.60 -6.41 -27.39
N LEU A 294 0.86 -7.53 -28.08
CA LEU A 294 0.72 -7.62 -29.54
C LEU A 294 -0.75 -7.38 -29.96
N PHE A 295 -1.70 -8.06 -29.32
CA PHE A 295 -3.12 -7.87 -29.60
C PHE A 295 -3.58 -6.44 -29.30
N ASN A 296 -3.11 -5.82 -28.19
CA ASN A 296 -3.40 -4.42 -27.91
C ASN A 296 -2.96 -3.50 -29.06
N ASN A 297 -1.77 -3.76 -29.63
CA ASN A 297 -1.24 -2.96 -30.73
C ASN A 297 -1.99 -3.17 -32.06
N MET A 298 -2.51 -4.38 -32.30
CA MET A 298 -3.21 -4.72 -33.55
C MET A 298 -4.68 -4.27 -33.56
N ILE A 299 -5.37 -4.47 -32.46
CA ILE A 299 -6.85 -4.35 -32.43
C ILE A 299 -7.37 -3.37 -31.34
N GLY A 300 -6.48 -2.88 -30.47
CA GLY A 300 -6.82 -1.96 -29.39
C GLY A 300 -7.63 -2.60 -28.26
N LEU A 301 -7.78 -1.85 -27.16
CA LEU A 301 -8.41 -2.34 -25.92
C LEU A 301 -9.85 -2.81 -26.11
N LYS A 302 -10.62 -2.17 -27.01
CA LYS A 302 -12.02 -2.50 -27.24
C LYS A 302 -12.23 -3.94 -27.73
N TYR A 303 -11.30 -4.47 -28.53
CA TYR A 303 -11.37 -5.83 -29.05
C TYR A 303 -10.67 -6.87 -28.19
N MET A 304 -9.78 -6.47 -27.30
CA MET A 304 -9.22 -7.36 -26.27
C MET A 304 -10.31 -7.92 -25.35
N TYR A 305 -11.40 -7.19 -25.15
CA TYR A 305 -12.59 -7.66 -24.46
C TYR A 305 -13.24 -8.88 -25.15
N LEU A 306 -13.40 -8.85 -26.48
CA LEU A 306 -13.94 -9.98 -27.22
C LEU A 306 -13.06 -11.22 -27.05
N TRP A 307 -11.75 -11.03 -27.06
CA TRP A 307 -10.79 -12.11 -26.86
C TRP A 307 -10.83 -12.68 -25.43
N SER A 308 -11.00 -11.85 -24.40
CA SER A 308 -11.10 -12.30 -23.02
C SER A 308 -12.34 -13.17 -22.76
N ARG A 309 -13.40 -13.03 -23.57
CA ARG A 309 -14.61 -13.88 -23.53
C ARG A 309 -14.41 -15.25 -24.19
N LEU A 310 -13.44 -15.36 -25.10
CA LEU A 310 -13.16 -16.61 -25.83
C LEU A 310 -12.17 -17.53 -25.10
N MET A 311 -11.45 -17.00 -24.09
CA MET A 311 -10.53 -17.79 -23.27
C MET A 311 -11.26 -18.46 -22.11
N PRO A 312 -11.00 -19.76 -21.84
CA PRO A 312 -11.61 -20.45 -20.71
C PRO A 312 -11.17 -19.74 -19.41
N LYS A 313 -12.15 -19.46 -18.55
CA LYS A 313 -11.91 -19.01 -17.19
C LYS A 313 -11.19 -20.15 -16.45
N LYS A 314 -9.95 -19.92 -16.04
CA LYS A 314 -9.25 -20.80 -15.11
C LYS A 314 -9.83 -20.65 -13.72
#